data_e6e3962febfd9f739b5b0cbb2eca9b3f
#
_entry.id   e6e3962febfd9f739b5b0cbb2eca9b3f
#
_cell.length_a   1.000
_cell.length_b   1.000
_cell.length_c   1.000
_cell.angle_alpha   90.00
_cell.angle_beta   90.00
_cell.angle_gamma   90.00
#
_symmetry.space_group_name_H-M   'P 1'
#
loop_
_entity.id
_entity.type
_entity.pdbx_description
1 polymer ?
#
loop_
_entity_poly.entity_id
_entity_poly.type
_entity_poly.pdbx_seq_one_letter_code
_entity_poly.pdbx_strand_id
1 'polypeptide(L)'
;MENLVEAKALTKHFGTFEAVRGIDVEVRRGEAFGFLGPNGAGKSSTMRMISCVSGRTGGELKVLGMDPDVDGPKIRARLGVVPQLDNLDTELTVRQNLQVYGRYFGMSRQKCREKATELLEFAQLSDRADHEVEPLSGGMKRRLTIARSLVNDPELLLLDEPTTGLDPQARHLLWDRLFRLKQDGVTLIITTHYMDEAEQLCDRLVVMDGGRIAAEGSPAELIGRYSTREVLELRFQPGAPKPDLERFAERVEVLPDRLLLYTQDGEHTLGKVHEAGVQPVQSLVRRSSLEDVFLKLTGRTLVD
;
A
#
# COMPACT_ATOMS: atom_id res chain seq x y z
N MET A 1 3.73 -23.38 -1.26
CA MET A 1 4.20 -22.30 -0.36
C MET A 1 3.23 -22.19 0.80
N GLU A 2 3.69 -21.86 1.98
CA GLU A 2 2.82 -21.70 3.16
C GLU A 2 2.09 -20.35 3.10
N ASN A 3 0.77 -20.36 3.33
CA ASN A 3 0.01 -19.12 3.46
C ASN A 3 0.05 -18.64 4.91
N LEU A 4 0.40 -17.37 5.13
CA LEU A 4 0.35 -16.73 6.45
C LEU A 4 -1.00 -16.10 6.76
N VAL A 5 -1.76 -15.71 5.73
CA VAL A 5 -3.13 -15.24 5.86
C VAL A 5 -3.99 -15.98 4.84
N GLU A 6 -5.14 -16.48 5.29
CA GLU A 6 -6.17 -17.09 4.45
C GLU A 6 -7.53 -16.54 4.87
N ALA A 7 -8.22 -15.90 3.94
CA ALA A 7 -9.58 -15.40 4.11
C ALA A 7 -10.49 -16.02 3.05
N LYS A 8 -11.68 -16.50 3.47
CA LYS A 8 -12.70 -17.04 2.56
C LYS A 8 -14.04 -16.40 2.90
N ALA A 9 -14.67 -15.80 1.89
CA ALA A 9 -15.92 -15.07 2.00
C ALA A 9 -15.95 -14.14 3.23
N LEU A 10 -14.81 -13.50 3.53
CA LEU A 10 -14.61 -12.67 4.72
C LEU A 10 -15.52 -11.45 4.67
N THR A 11 -16.31 -11.21 5.72
CA THR A 11 -17.21 -10.06 5.81
C THR A 11 -16.99 -9.25 7.08
N LYS A 12 -17.21 -7.93 6.96
CA LYS A 12 -17.25 -7.01 8.11
C LYS A 12 -18.38 -6.01 7.97
N HIS A 13 -19.26 -6.01 8.97
CA HIS A 13 -20.36 -5.05 9.06
C HIS A 13 -20.20 -4.18 10.31
N PHE A 14 -20.57 -2.91 10.19
CA PHE A 14 -20.73 -1.95 11.29
C PHE A 14 -22.18 -1.45 11.26
N GLY A 15 -23.05 -2.05 12.08
CA GLY A 15 -24.49 -1.84 11.96
C GLY A 15 -24.98 -2.26 10.57
N THR A 16 -25.58 -1.34 9.84
CA THR A 16 -26.07 -1.56 8.46
C THR A 16 -25.00 -1.36 7.39
N PHE A 17 -23.85 -0.81 7.74
CA PHE A 17 -22.78 -0.55 6.77
C PHE A 17 -21.91 -1.79 6.58
N GLU A 18 -21.86 -2.29 5.34
CA GLU A 18 -21.00 -3.40 4.94
C GLU A 18 -19.64 -2.88 4.48
N ALA A 19 -18.65 -2.90 5.37
CA ALA A 19 -17.30 -2.45 5.09
C ALA A 19 -16.48 -3.45 4.27
N VAL A 20 -16.73 -4.76 4.45
CA VAL A 20 -16.10 -5.84 3.68
C VAL A 20 -17.19 -6.83 3.30
N ARG A 21 -17.28 -7.18 2.00
CA ARG A 21 -18.42 -7.84 1.37
C ARG A 21 -18.05 -9.19 0.75
N GLY A 22 -17.52 -10.10 1.58
CA GLY A 22 -17.19 -11.47 1.13
C GLY A 22 -15.96 -11.50 0.24
N ILE A 23 -14.79 -11.16 0.80
CA ILE A 23 -13.52 -11.22 0.08
C ILE A 23 -12.79 -12.54 0.34
N ASP A 24 -12.10 -13.03 -0.69
CA ASP A 24 -11.19 -14.15 -0.63
C ASP A 24 -9.76 -13.63 -0.82
N VAL A 25 -8.86 -13.93 0.11
CA VAL A 25 -7.47 -13.44 0.08
C VAL A 25 -6.53 -14.49 0.64
N GLU A 26 -5.42 -14.70 -0.04
CA GLU A 26 -4.31 -15.52 0.42
C GLU A 26 -3.01 -14.73 0.39
N VAL A 27 -2.28 -14.69 1.50
CA VAL A 27 -0.96 -14.05 1.60
C VAL A 27 0.08 -15.11 1.89
N ARG A 28 1.08 -15.23 1.02
CA ARG A 28 2.13 -16.24 1.10
C ARG A 28 3.29 -15.75 1.95
N ARG A 29 3.98 -16.69 2.59
CA ARG A 29 5.20 -16.38 3.36
C ARG A 29 6.26 -15.73 2.46
N GLY A 30 6.84 -14.62 2.92
CA GLY A 30 7.92 -13.90 2.24
C GLY A 30 7.47 -12.98 1.10
N GLU A 31 6.16 -12.87 0.80
CA GLU A 31 5.70 -11.89 -0.18
C GLU A 31 5.38 -10.53 0.44
N ALA A 32 5.42 -9.50 -0.37
CA ALA A 32 4.79 -8.21 -0.11
C ALA A 32 3.44 -8.17 -0.82
N PHE A 33 2.34 -8.21 -0.05
CA PHE A 33 0.98 -8.23 -0.55
C PHE A 33 0.29 -6.88 -0.34
N GLY A 34 -0.34 -6.34 -1.38
CA GLY A 34 -0.98 -5.03 -1.37
C GLY A 34 -2.51 -5.08 -1.31
N PHE A 35 -3.11 -4.21 -0.51
CA PHE A 35 -4.52 -3.82 -0.65
C PHE A 35 -4.55 -2.41 -1.23
N LEU A 36 -4.83 -2.28 -2.52
CA LEU A 36 -4.93 -1.02 -3.24
C LEU A 36 -6.39 -0.60 -3.38
N GLY A 37 -6.71 0.67 -3.15
CA GLY A 37 -8.07 1.18 -3.35
C GLY A 37 -8.32 2.51 -2.67
N PRO A 38 -9.46 3.16 -2.95
CA PRO A 38 -9.81 4.45 -2.38
C PRO A 38 -10.14 4.36 -0.89
N ASN A 39 -10.30 5.53 -0.27
CA ASN A 39 -10.80 5.60 1.11
C ASN A 39 -12.21 5.00 1.18
N GLY A 40 -12.46 4.22 2.23
CA GLY A 40 -13.73 3.51 2.40
C GLY A 40 -13.85 2.18 1.62
N ALA A 41 -12.83 1.76 0.84
CA ALA A 41 -12.85 0.49 0.10
C ALA A 41 -12.83 -0.78 0.98
N GLY A 42 -12.60 -0.65 2.29
CA GLY A 42 -12.55 -1.79 3.22
C GLY A 42 -11.13 -2.22 3.63
N LYS A 43 -10.09 -1.58 3.12
CA LYS A 43 -8.67 -1.92 3.38
C LYS A 43 -8.34 -1.98 4.87
N SER A 44 -8.52 -0.86 5.59
CA SER A 44 -8.20 -0.78 7.04
C SER A 44 -9.11 -1.68 7.88
N SER A 45 -10.36 -1.95 7.46
CA SER A 45 -11.23 -2.92 8.13
C SER A 45 -10.67 -4.34 8.00
N THR A 46 -10.18 -4.70 6.82
CA THR A 46 -9.50 -5.99 6.57
C THR A 46 -8.23 -6.10 7.42
N MET A 47 -7.40 -5.04 7.44
CA MET A 47 -6.19 -4.99 8.27
C MET A 47 -6.50 -5.16 9.76
N ARG A 48 -7.56 -4.54 10.27
CA ARG A 48 -7.98 -4.69 11.68
C ARG A 48 -8.45 -6.10 12.02
N MET A 49 -9.04 -6.83 11.10
CA MET A 49 -9.38 -8.23 11.28
C MET A 49 -8.12 -9.10 11.31
N ILE A 50 -7.20 -8.92 10.36
CA ILE A 50 -5.92 -9.66 10.31
C ILE A 50 -5.06 -9.38 11.56
N SER A 51 -5.05 -8.13 12.06
CA SER A 51 -4.30 -7.75 13.27
C SER A 51 -4.99 -8.15 14.58
N CYS A 52 -6.10 -8.86 14.55
CA CYS A 52 -6.88 -9.27 15.73
C CYS A 52 -7.37 -8.09 16.60
N VAL A 53 -7.60 -6.92 15.98
CA VAL A 53 -8.15 -5.72 16.65
C VAL A 53 -9.67 -5.67 16.52
N SER A 54 -10.22 -6.24 15.46
CA SER A 54 -11.66 -6.29 15.21
C SER A 54 -12.06 -7.69 14.75
N GLY A 55 -13.08 -8.29 15.38
CA GLY A 55 -13.63 -9.57 14.94
C GLY A 55 -14.31 -9.45 13.57
N ARG A 56 -14.33 -10.54 12.80
CA ARG A 56 -15.11 -10.65 11.56
C ARG A 56 -16.61 -10.73 11.86
N THR A 57 -17.45 -10.37 10.89
CA THR A 57 -18.90 -10.59 10.99
C THR A 57 -19.29 -11.94 10.40
N GLY A 58 -18.59 -12.40 9.37
CA GLY A 58 -18.80 -13.71 8.74
C GLY A 58 -17.62 -14.13 7.88
N GLY A 59 -17.71 -15.31 7.30
CA GLY A 59 -16.63 -15.94 6.55
C GLY A 59 -15.56 -16.57 7.44
N GLU A 60 -14.47 -17.00 6.83
CA GLU A 60 -13.32 -17.62 7.50
C GLU A 60 -12.10 -16.69 7.41
N LEU A 61 -11.32 -16.68 8.47
CA LEU A 61 -10.02 -15.99 8.49
C LEU A 61 -9.04 -16.79 9.34
N LYS A 62 -7.89 -17.11 8.76
CA LYS A 62 -6.73 -17.65 9.46
C LYS A 62 -5.53 -16.72 9.29
N VAL A 63 -4.83 -16.48 10.37
CA VAL A 63 -3.58 -15.70 10.41
C VAL A 63 -2.54 -16.54 11.10
N LEU A 64 -1.41 -16.80 10.45
CA LEU A 64 -0.35 -17.69 10.94
C LEU A 64 -0.90 -19.09 11.31
N GLY A 65 -1.89 -19.58 10.54
CA GLY A 65 -2.57 -20.84 10.76
C GLY A 65 -3.59 -20.87 11.92
N MET A 66 -3.82 -19.74 12.60
CA MET A 66 -4.69 -19.61 13.79
C MET A 66 -5.91 -18.75 13.48
N ASP A 67 -6.98 -18.93 14.27
CA ASP A 67 -8.19 -18.08 14.18
C ASP A 67 -8.00 -16.79 15.00
N PRO A 68 -8.09 -15.59 14.38
CA PRO A 68 -7.94 -14.30 15.08
C PRO A 68 -8.93 -14.06 16.21
N ASP A 69 -10.13 -14.60 16.12
CA ASP A 69 -11.17 -14.41 17.14
C ASP A 69 -10.92 -15.31 18.39
N VAL A 70 -10.09 -16.35 18.26
CA VAL A 70 -9.78 -17.32 19.33
C VAL A 70 -8.36 -17.12 19.85
N ASP A 71 -7.39 -17.08 18.95
CA ASP A 71 -5.95 -17.07 19.26
C ASP A 71 -5.30 -15.69 19.15
N GLY A 72 -6.07 -14.60 19.17
CA GLY A 72 -5.60 -13.25 18.97
C GLY A 72 -4.30 -12.87 19.71
N PRO A 73 -4.14 -13.16 21.01
CA PRO A 73 -2.88 -12.88 21.73
C PRO A 73 -1.67 -13.62 21.16
N LYS A 74 -1.80 -14.88 20.75
CA LYS A 74 -0.71 -15.68 20.16
C LYS A 74 -0.32 -15.14 18.78
N ILE A 75 -1.31 -14.75 17.99
CA ILE A 75 -1.11 -14.13 16.68
C ILE A 75 -0.38 -12.80 16.85
N ARG A 76 -0.88 -11.89 17.70
CA ARG A 76 -0.27 -10.58 17.94
C ARG A 76 1.18 -10.65 18.44
N ALA A 77 1.55 -11.71 19.17
CA ALA A 77 2.93 -11.91 19.59
C ALA A 77 3.91 -12.14 18.41
N ARG A 78 3.40 -12.52 17.24
CA ARG A 78 4.16 -12.81 16.00
C ARG A 78 3.90 -11.78 14.89
N LEU A 79 3.10 -10.73 15.17
CA LEU A 79 2.79 -9.64 14.25
C LEU A 79 3.58 -8.39 14.61
N GLY A 80 3.93 -7.61 13.58
CA GLY A 80 4.22 -6.19 13.68
C GLY A 80 3.06 -5.39 13.06
N VAL A 81 2.66 -4.31 13.70
CA VAL A 81 1.59 -3.45 13.17
C VAL A 81 2.05 -2.00 13.16
N VAL A 82 2.01 -1.40 11.97
CA VAL A 82 2.27 0.01 11.74
C VAL A 82 0.94 0.67 11.40
N PRO A 83 0.30 1.37 12.32
CA PRO A 83 -0.98 2.04 12.07
C PRO A 83 -0.81 3.25 11.16
N GLN A 84 -1.90 3.75 10.59
CA GLN A 84 -1.90 4.95 9.75
C GLN A 84 -1.41 6.18 10.52
N LEU A 85 -1.89 6.37 11.76
CA LEU A 85 -1.42 7.45 12.64
C LEU A 85 -0.31 6.93 13.55
N ASP A 86 0.75 7.73 13.70
CA ASP A 86 1.82 7.42 14.63
C ASP A 86 1.29 7.52 16.08
N ASN A 87 1.52 6.46 16.85
CA ASN A 87 1.10 6.32 18.23
C ASN A 87 2.33 6.19 19.16
N LEU A 88 3.38 6.98 18.87
CA LEU A 88 4.58 7.05 19.69
C LEU A 88 4.26 7.75 21.03
N ASP A 89 4.92 7.30 22.08
CA ASP A 89 4.84 7.95 23.37
C ASP A 89 5.77 9.18 23.36
N THR A 90 5.18 10.36 23.49
CA THR A 90 5.89 11.65 23.41
C THR A 90 6.65 11.99 24.69
N GLU A 91 6.32 11.35 25.83
CA GLU A 91 7.04 11.52 27.09
C GLU A 91 8.31 10.67 27.18
N LEU A 92 8.49 9.75 26.21
CA LEU A 92 9.64 8.87 26.14
C LEU A 92 10.62 9.33 25.05
N THR A 93 11.90 9.04 25.28
CA THR A 93 12.91 9.23 24.23
C THR A 93 12.69 8.21 23.09
N VAL A 94 13.34 8.46 21.95
CA VAL A 94 13.34 7.57 20.78
C VAL A 94 13.74 6.14 21.18
N ARG A 95 14.82 5.99 21.93
CA ARG A 95 15.31 4.70 22.49
C ARG A 95 14.30 4.06 23.43
N GLN A 96 13.73 4.85 24.34
CA GLN A 96 12.79 4.35 25.34
C GLN A 96 11.50 3.82 24.71
N ASN A 97 11.00 4.45 23.63
CA ASN A 97 9.87 3.92 22.86
C ASN A 97 10.10 2.47 22.42
N LEU A 98 11.30 2.13 21.92
CA LEU A 98 11.64 0.78 21.51
C LEU A 98 11.78 -0.16 22.72
N GLN A 99 12.46 0.29 23.78
CA GLN A 99 12.71 -0.52 24.95
C GLN A 99 11.43 -0.90 25.71
N VAL A 100 10.51 0.06 25.89
CA VAL A 100 9.22 -0.18 26.55
C VAL A 100 8.39 -1.19 25.76
N TYR A 101 8.36 -1.08 24.43
CA TYR A 101 7.68 -2.04 23.60
C TYR A 101 8.24 -3.45 23.74
N GLY A 102 9.58 -3.61 23.80
CA GLY A 102 10.20 -4.90 24.06
C GLY A 102 9.77 -5.51 25.42
N ARG A 103 9.51 -4.65 26.43
CA ARG A 103 8.99 -5.12 27.71
C ARG A 103 7.57 -5.68 27.62
N TYR A 104 6.72 -5.14 26.75
CA TYR A 104 5.37 -5.70 26.50
C TYR A 104 5.43 -7.12 25.91
N PHE A 105 6.48 -7.44 25.15
CA PHE A 105 6.72 -8.79 24.64
C PHE A 105 7.54 -9.68 25.63
N GLY A 106 7.71 -9.27 26.90
CA GLY A 106 8.37 -10.05 27.93
C GLY A 106 9.89 -10.11 27.83
N MET A 107 10.52 -9.30 26.98
CA MET A 107 11.98 -9.31 26.82
C MET A 107 12.69 -8.84 28.11
N SER A 108 13.89 -9.40 28.36
CA SER A 108 14.75 -8.91 29.45
C SER A 108 15.21 -7.47 29.15
N ARG A 109 15.60 -6.72 30.21
CA ARG A 109 16.13 -5.37 30.04
C ARG A 109 17.35 -5.31 29.11
N GLN A 110 18.22 -6.30 29.19
CA GLN A 110 19.40 -6.40 28.35
C GLN A 110 18.97 -6.59 26.87
N LYS A 111 18.10 -7.56 26.56
CA LYS A 111 17.61 -7.81 25.21
C LYS A 111 16.87 -6.59 24.64
N CYS A 112 16.10 -5.85 25.44
CA CYS A 112 15.47 -4.59 25.02
C CYS A 112 16.50 -3.53 24.59
N ARG A 113 17.64 -3.42 25.31
CA ARG A 113 18.70 -2.47 24.95
C ARG A 113 19.39 -2.84 23.65
N GLU A 114 19.75 -4.13 23.49
CA GLU A 114 20.38 -4.66 22.29
C GLU A 114 19.47 -4.45 21.06
N LYS A 115 18.20 -4.86 21.18
CA LYS A 115 17.22 -4.70 20.11
C LYS A 115 16.92 -3.23 19.77
N ALA A 116 16.86 -2.37 20.77
CA ALA A 116 16.69 -0.94 20.53
C ALA A 116 17.88 -0.34 19.75
N THR A 117 19.12 -0.77 20.02
CA THR A 117 20.29 -0.31 19.27
C THR A 117 20.21 -0.76 17.80
N GLU A 118 19.94 -2.04 17.54
CA GLU A 118 19.73 -2.60 16.20
C GLU A 118 18.64 -1.81 15.42
N LEU A 119 17.49 -1.60 16.05
CA LEU A 119 16.37 -0.92 15.42
C LEU A 119 16.57 0.59 15.22
N LEU A 120 17.38 1.24 16.07
CA LEU A 120 17.80 2.63 15.86
C LEU A 120 18.71 2.77 14.63
N GLU A 121 19.61 1.81 14.41
CA GLU A 121 20.44 1.76 13.19
C GLU A 121 19.58 1.50 11.96
N PHE A 122 18.67 0.54 12.03
CA PHE A 122 17.69 0.28 10.98
C PHE A 122 16.89 1.54 10.63
N ALA A 123 16.39 2.29 11.63
CA ALA A 123 15.60 3.51 11.43
C ALA A 123 16.45 4.73 11.05
N GLN A 124 17.79 4.66 11.10
CA GLN A 124 18.71 5.80 10.99
C GLN A 124 18.40 6.91 12.01
N LEU A 125 18.24 6.51 13.26
CA LEU A 125 17.93 7.40 14.39
C LEU A 125 18.91 7.23 15.54
N SER A 126 20.08 6.62 15.31
CA SER A 126 21.08 6.37 16.36
C SER A 126 21.59 7.67 16.98
N ASP A 127 21.78 8.72 16.18
CA ASP A 127 22.19 10.07 16.61
C ASP A 127 21.07 10.82 17.37
N ARG A 128 19.85 10.35 17.31
CA ARG A 128 18.66 10.89 17.96
C ARG A 128 18.13 10.01 19.09
N ALA A 129 18.83 8.93 19.44
CA ALA A 129 18.36 7.90 20.33
C ALA A 129 17.84 8.43 21.70
N ASP A 130 18.52 9.41 22.26
CA ASP A 130 18.23 9.97 23.58
C ASP A 130 17.46 11.31 23.51
N HIS A 131 16.97 11.70 22.31
CA HIS A 131 16.10 12.86 22.12
C HIS A 131 14.63 12.47 22.37
N GLU A 132 13.81 13.45 22.72
CA GLU A 132 12.36 13.32 22.78
C GLU A 132 11.78 13.07 21.36
N VAL A 133 10.59 12.46 21.32
CA VAL A 133 9.92 12.14 20.04
C VAL A 133 9.29 13.37 19.39
N GLU A 134 8.81 14.32 20.19
CA GLU A 134 8.02 15.44 19.67
C GLU A 134 8.75 16.31 18.64
N PRO A 135 10.06 16.63 18.79
CA PRO A 135 10.81 17.43 17.82
C PRO A 135 11.16 16.69 16.51
N LEU A 136 10.87 15.40 16.41
CA LEU A 136 11.17 14.62 15.18
C LEU A 136 10.28 15.05 14.02
N SER A 137 10.84 15.04 12.80
CA SER A 137 10.04 15.19 11.58
C SER A 137 9.06 14.04 11.40
N GLY A 138 7.98 14.24 10.61
CA GLY A 138 7.01 13.17 10.32
C GLY A 138 7.67 11.90 9.76
N GLY A 139 8.63 12.05 8.84
CA GLY A 139 9.39 10.91 8.31
C GLY A 139 10.23 10.19 9.37
N MET A 140 10.81 10.92 10.33
CA MET A 140 11.55 10.31 11.45
C MET A 140 10.59 9.58 12.40
N LYS A 141 9.44 10.16 12.74
CA LYS A 141 8.40 9.52 13.55
C LYS A 141 7.90 8.23 12.87
N ARG A 142 7.66 8.28 11.55
CA ARG A 142 7.22 7.11 10.79
C ARG A 142 8.26 5.99 10.81
N ARG A 143 9.55 6.32 10.61
CA ARG A 143 10.65 5.33 10.70
C ARG A 143 10.76 4.71 12.11
N LEU A 144 10.57 5.51 13.16
CA LEU A 144 10.54 5.01 14.54
C LEU A 144 9.34 4.10 14.79
N THR A 145 8.16 4.44 14.27
CA THR A 145 6.94 3.61 14.39
C THR A 145 7.15 2.24 13.72
N ILE A 146 7.78 2.21 12.55
CA ILE A 146 8.13 0.95 11.88
C ILE A 146 9.17 0.16 12.68
N ALA A 147 10.24 0.81 13.12
CA ALA A 147 11.25 0.15 13.97
C ALA A 147 10.61 -0.46 15.22
N ARG A 148 9.69 0.26 15.86
CA ARG A 148 8.97 -0.23 17.04
C ARG A 148 8.12 -1.46 16.73
N SER A 149 7.52 -1.54 15.54
CA SER A 149 6.73 -2.71 15.12
C SER A 149 7.57 -3.95 14.82
N LEU A 150 8.89 -3.81 14.75
CA LEU A 150 9.85 -4.90 14.52
C LEU A 150 10.49 -5.43 15.82
N VAL A 151 10.13 -4.88 16.98
CA VAL A 151 10.78 -5.22 18.26
C VAL A 151 10.67 -6.70 18.61
N ASN A 152 9.56 -7.35 18.24
CA ASN A 152 9.29 -8.76 18.53
C ASN A 152 9.70 -9.73 17.42
N ASP A 153 10.51 -9.30 16.44
CA ASP A 153 10.93 -10.09 15.28
C ASP A 153 9.71 -10.73 14.55
N PRO A 154 8.77 -9.94 14.04
CA PRO A 154 7.51 -10.44 13.51
C PRO A 154 7.70 -11.26 12.23
N GLU A 155 6.90 -12.31 12.06
CA GLU A 155 6.83 -13.07 10.80
C GLU A 155 5.97 -12.37 9.75
N LEU A 156 5.04 -11.52 10.19
CA LEU A 156 4.12 -10.76 9.36
C LEU A 156 4.05 -9.31 9.86
N LEU A 157 4.38 -8.38 8.98
CA LEU A 157 4.32 -6.94 9.23
C LEU A 157 3.13 -6.33 8.47
N LEU A 158 2.23 -5.71 9.19
CA LEU A 158 1.05 -5.02 8.68
C LEU A 158 1.32 -3.52 8.63
N LEU A 159 1.18 -2.89 7.47
CA LEU A 159 1.44 -1.47 7.25
C LEU A 159 0.18 -0.80 6.68
N ASP A 160 -0.48 0.00 7.52
CA ASP A 160 -1.67 0.75 7.10
C ASP A 160 -1.25 2.13 6.60
N GLU A 161 -1.30 2.33 5.28
CA GLU A 161 -0.91 3.55 4.57
C GLU A 161 0.45 4.12 5.03
N PRO A 162 1.56 3.36 4.87
CA PRO A 162 2.82 3.66 5.54
C PRO A 162 3.49 4.96 5.08
N THR A 163 3.18 5.48 3.90
CA THR A 163 3.83 6.66 3.31
C THR A 163 2.95 7.91 3.28
N THR A 164 1.71 7.81 3.78
CA THR A 164 0.80 8.96 3.79
C THR A 164 1.38 10.11 4.61
N GLY A 165 1.38 11.32 4.01
CA GLY A 165 1.91 12.54 4.64
C GLY A 165 3.44 12.67 4.63
N LEU A 166 4.17 11.75 4.00
CA LEU A 166 5.62 11.85 3.83
C LEU A 166 5.97 12.63 2.56
N ASP A 167 7.05 13.40 2.63
CA ASP A 167 7.67 13.99 1.45
C ASP A 167 8.28 12.90 0.54
N PRO A 168 8.55 13.20 -0.75
CA PRO A 168 9.05 12.19 -1.70
C PRO A 168 10.36 11.51 -1.25
N GLN A 169 11.27 12.25 -0.62
CA GLN A 169 12.55 11.70 -0.16
C GLN A 169 12.34 10.72 1.00
N ALA A 170 11.52 11.09 1.99
CA ALA A 170 11.18 10.22 3.12
C ALA A 170 10.45 8.95 2.65
N ARG A 171 9.58 9.06 1.62
CA ARG A 171 8.88 7.94 1.00
C ARG A 171 9.85 6.93 0.39
N HIS A 172 10.80 7.38 -0.44
CA HIS A 172 11.81 6.50 -1.04
C HIS A 172 12.69 5.80 0.00
N LEU A 173 13.13 6.54 1.02
CA LEU A 173 13.89 5.95 2.14
C LEU A 173 13.10 4.86 2.86
N LEU A 174 11.79 5.06 3.01
CA LEU A 174 10.92 4.05 3.62
C LEU A 174 10.78 2.83 2.72
N TRP A 175 10.56 3.00 1.41
CA TRP A 175 10.47 1.89 0.45
C TRP A 175 11.73 1.03 0.47
N ASP A 176 12.92 1.63 0.48
CA ASP A 176 14.19 0.91 0.60
C ASP A 176 14.25 0.04 1.87
N ARG A 177 13.70 0.53 2.99
CA ARG A 177 13.67 -0.22 4.24
C ARG A 177 12.71 -1.40 4.18
N LEU A 178 11.51 -1.18 3.66
CA LEU A 178 10.51 -2.24 3.50
C LEU A 178 10.99 -3.31 2.53
N PHE A 179 11.67 -2.92 1.46
CA PHE A 179 12.27 -3.84 0.51
C PHE A 179 13.34 -4.74 1.17
N ARG A 180 14.21 -4.17 2.03
CA ARG A 180 15.20 -4.95 2.80
C ARG A 180 14.54 -5.93 3.75
N LEU A 181 13.52 -5.50 4.50
CA LEU A 181 12.76 -6.40 5.38
C LEU A 181 12.17 -7.60 4.62
N LYS A 182 11.64 -7.36 3.44
CA LYS A 182 11.16 -8.43 2.56
C LYS A 182 12.30 -9.37 2.14
N GLN A 183 13.46 -8.84 1.75
CA GLN A 183 14.64 -9.66 1.41
C GLN A 183 15.12 -10.52 2.60
N ASP A 184 14.96 -10.01 3.82
CA ASP A 184 15.27 -10.73 5.07
C ASP A 184 14.19 -11.76 5.44
N GLY A 185 13.16 -11.94 4.58
CA GLY A 185 12.12 -12.96 4.71
C GLY A 185 10.89 -12.56 5.50
N VAL A 186 10.77 -11.29 5.90
CA VAL A 186 9.55 -10.77 6.55
C VAL A 186 8.43 -10.66 5.50
N THR A 187 7.26 -11.21 5.83
CA THR A 187 6.07 -11.05 4.99
C THR A 187 5.43 -9.70 5.26
N LEU A 188 5.10 -8.96 4.21
CA LEU A 188 4.51 -7.63 4.33
C LEU A 188 3.06 -7.64 3.82
N ILE A 189 2.16 -6.99 4.56
CA ILE A 189 0.84 -6.60 4.05
C ILE A 189 0.75 -5.08 4.10
N ILE A 190 0.46 -4.46 2.97
CA ILE A 190 0.47 -3.02 2.81
C ILE A 190 -0.90 -2.57 2.33
N THR A 191 -1.54 -1.63 3.03
CA THR A 191 -2.68 -0.91 2.46
C THR A 191 -2.17 0.40 1.88
N THR A 192 -2.66 0.76 0.72
CA THR A 192 -2.31 2.03 0.08
C THR A 192 -3.42 2.50 -0.87
N HIS A 193 -3.45 3.80 -1.11
CA HIS A 193 -4.17 4.41 -2.21
C HIS A 193 -3.20 5.00 -3.27
N TYR A 194 -1.88 4.84 -3.05
CA TYR A 194 -0.84 5.26 -3.99
C TYR A 194 -0.44 4.10 -4.90
N MET A 195 -0.66 4.25 -6.21
CA MET A 195 -0.35 3.22 -7.20
C MET A 195 1.13 3.00 -7.36
N ASP A 196 1.93 4.07 -7.31
CA ASP A 196 3.39 4.01 -7.35
C ASP A 196 3.97 3.20 -6.19
N GLU A 197 3.40 3.33 -4.97
CA GLU A 197 3.78 2.51 -3.83
C GLU A 197 3.47 1.03 -4.06
N ALA A 198 2.27 0.73 -4.58
CA ALA A 198 1.86 -0.64 -4.88
C ALA A 198 2.73 -1.27 -5.96
N GLU A 199 3.09 -0.52 -7.02
CA GLU A 199 3.98 -0.99 -8.09
C GLU A 199 5.39 -1.28 -7.61
N GLN A 200 5.93 -0.45 -6.70
CA GLN A 200 7.30 -0.59 -6.21
C GLN A 200 7.48 -1.68 -5.15
N LEU A 201 6.50 -1.85 -4.26
CA LEU A 201 6.67 -2.70 -3.10
C LEU A 201 6.01 -4.07 -3.23
N CYS A 202 4.87 -4.17 -3.92
CA CYS A 202 4.05 -5.38 -3.88
C CYS A 202 4.46 -6.39 -4.96
N ASP A 203 4.60 -7.66 -4.56
CA ASP A 203 4.71 -8.78 -5.50
C ASP A 203 3.35 -9.10 -6.12
N ARG A 204 2.32 -9.00 -5.30
CA ARG A 204 0.93 -9.26 -5.65
C ARG A 204 0.02 -8.34 -4.86
N LEU A 205 -1.09 -7.96 -5.44
CA LEU A 205 -2.04 -7.08 -4.79
C LEU A 205 -3.48 -7.39 -5.21
N VAL A 206 -4.40 -6.92 -4.40
CA VAL A 206 -5.83 -6.83 -4.74
C VAL A 206 -6.22 -5.37 -4.91
N VAL A 207 -7.01 -5.09 -5.94
CA VAL A 207 -7.70 -3.80 -6.11
C VAL A 207 -9.04 -3.91 -5.41
N MET A 208 -9.24 -3.11 -4.36
CA MET A 208 -10.49 -3.07 -3.60
C MET A 208 -11.33 -1.85 -3.97
N ASP A 209 -12.60 -2.07 -4.17
CA ASP A 209 -13.61 -1.02 -4.29
C ASP A 209 -14.93 -1.43 -3.65
N GLY A 210 -15.58 -0.54 -2.91
CA GLY A 210 -16.87 -0.76 -2.28
C GLY A 210 -16.96 -2.01 -1.40
N GLY A 211 -15.87 -2.39 -0.72
CA GLY A 211 -15.80 -3.58 0.15
C GLY A 211 -15.58 -4.90 -0.59
N ARG A 212 -15.32 -4.88 -1.90
CA ARG A 212 -15.09 -6.07 -2.74
C ARG A 212 -13.72 -6.02 -3.40
N ILE A 213 -13.23 -7.18 -3.84
CA ILE A 213 -12.06 -7.29 -4.69
C ILE A 213 -12.52 -7.17 -6.15
N ALA A 214 -12.03 -6.15 -6.86
CA ALA A 214 -12.29 -5.93 -8.27
C ALA A 214 -11.30 -6.70 -9.17
N ALA A 215 -10.05 -6.82 -8.73
CA ALA A 215 -9.00 -7.55 -9.43
C ALA A 215 -7.91 -8.01 -8.47
N GLU A 216 -7.17 -9.07 -8.85
CA GLU A 216 -6.01 -9.59 -8.15
C GLU A 216 -4.93 -10.00 -9.15
N GLY A 217 -3.66 -9.77 -8.78
CA GLY A 217 -2.48 -10.17 -9.55
C GLY A 217 -1.24 -9.40 -9.13
N SER A 218 -0.11 -9.68 -9.78
CA SER A 218 1.06 -8.79 -9.70
C SER A 218 0.78 -7.47 -10.43
N PRO A 219 1.49 -6.37 -10.09
CA PRO A 219 1.35 -5.11 -10.83
C PRO A 219 1.45 -5.30 -12.35
N ALA A 220 2.44 -6.05 -12.82
CA ALA A 220 2.65 -6.31 -14.24
C ALA A 220 1.50 -7.11 -14.89
N GLU A 221 0.96 -8.12 -14.20
CA GLU A 221 -0.19 -8.90 -14.69
C GLU A 221 -1.46 -8.05 -14.78
N LEU A 222 -1.70 -7.19 -13.78
CA LEU A 222 -2.86 -6.31 -13.77
C LEU A 222 -2.76 -5.27 -14.89
N ILE A 223 -1.60 -4.65 -15.08
CA ILE A 223 -1.37 -3.71 -16.19
C ILE A 223 -1.59 -4.42 -17.53
N GLY A 224 -0.98 -5.59 -17.74
CA GLY A 224 -1.12 -6.34 -18.99
C GLY A 224 -2.53 -6.83 -19.29
N ARG A 225 -3.34 -7.09 -18.25
CA ARG A 225 -4.74 -7.57 -18.40
C ARG A 225 -5.75 -6.43 -18.61
N TYR A 226 -5.53 -5.31 -17.94
CA TYR A 226 -6.54 -4.25 -17.88
C TYR A 226 -6.14 -2.95 -18.60
N SER A 227 -4.90 -2.83 -19.09
CA SER A 227 -4.47 -1.67 -19.86
C SER A 227 -3.78 -2.11 -21.16
N THR A 228 -3.38 -1.15 -21.98
CA THR A 228 -2.55 -1.33 -23.15
C THR A 228 -1.07 -1.22 -22.76
N ARG A 229 -0.16 -1.45 -23.70
CA ARG A 229 1.27 -1.31 -23.45
C ARG A 229 1.67 0.13 -23.09
N GLU A 230 1.07 1.10 -23.80
CA GLU A 230 1.45 2.52 -23.71
C GLU A 230 0.20 3.41 -23.66
N VAL A 231 0.39 4.59 -23.11
CA VAL A 231 -0.59 5.66 -23.08
C VAL A 231 0.04 6.91 -23.70
N LEU A 232 -0.65 7.46 -24.68
CA LEU A 232 -0.32 8.76 -25.26
C LEU A 232 -1.18 9.83 -24.57
N GLU A 233 -0.55 10.71 -23.81
CA GLU A 233 -1.19 11.87 -23.19
C GLU A 233 -1.08 13.07 -24.12
N LEU A 234 -2.21 13.71 -24.42
CA LEU A 234 -2.29 14.91 -25.25
C LEU A 234 -2.92 16.06 -24.47
N ARG A 235 -2.20 17.17 -24.37
CA ARG A 235 -2.71 18.40 -23.76
C ARG A 235 -3.01 19.44 -24.82
N PHE A 236 -4.11 20.15 -24.65
CA PHE A 236 -4.58 21.21 -25.53
C PHE A 236 -4.63 22.54 -24.78
N GLN A 237 -4.77 23.63 -25.51
CA GLN A 237 -4.97 24.94 -24.90
C GLN A 237 -6.23 24.94 -24.01
N PRO A 238 -6.22 25.64 -22.87
CA PRO A 238 -7.41 25.76 -22.03
C PRO A 238 -8.59 26.31 -22.82
N GLY A 239 -9.75 25.62 -22.74
CA GLY A 239 -10.95 25.99 -23.46
C GLY A 239 -11.02 25.58 -24.94
N ALA A 240 -9.97 25.01 -25.50
CA ALA A 240 -10.03 24.45 -26.85
C ALA A 240 -10.94 23.20 -26.87
N PRO A 241 -11.74 23.02 -27.92
CA PRO A 241 -12.54 21.81 -28.11
C PRO A 241 -11.60 20.63 -28.25
N LYS A 242 -11.87 19.54 -27.50
CA LYS A 242 -11.08 18.32 -27.58
C LYS A 242 -11.49 17.55 -28.83
N PRO A 243 -10.53 17.17 -29.69
CA PRO A 243 -10.84 16.42 -30.90
C PRO A 243 -11.30 14.99 -30.54
N ASP A 244 -12.16 14.44 -31.38
CA ASP A 244 -12.47 13.00 -31.34
C ASP A 244 -11.30 12.19 -31.92
N LEU A 245 -10.67 11.38 -31.06
CA LEU A 245 -9.50 10.57 -31.40
C LEU A 245 -9.76 9.08 -31.17
N GLU A 246 -11.00 8.65 -30.98
CA GLU A 246 -11.36 7.24 -30.70
C GLU A 246 -10.83 6.28 -31.78
N ARG A 247 -10.78 6.73 -33.04
CA ARG A 247 -10.28 5.92 -34.18
C ARG A 247 -8.78 5.60 -34.12
N PHE A 248 -8.00 6.28 -33.27
CA PHE A 248 -6.53 6.13 -33.22
C PHE A 248 -6.05 5.28 -32.05
N ALA A 249 -6.93 4.91 -31.12
CA ALA A 249 -6.58 4.20 -29.92
C ALA A 249 -7.62 3.11 -29.58
N GLU A 250 -7.23 2.14 -28.75
CA GLU A 250 -8.15 1.10 -28.29
C GLU A 250 -9.20 1.67 -27.30
N ARG A 251 -8.81 2.70 -26.57
CA ARG A 251 -9.66 3.46 -25.64
C ARG A 251 -9.16 4.90 -25.57
N VAL A 252 -10.08 5.85 -25.47
CA VAL A 252 -9.77 7.26 -25.21
C VAL A 252 -10.47 7.67 -23.93
N GLU A 253 -9.73 8.35 -23.07
CA GLU A 253 -10.27 8.93 -21.84
C GLU A 253 -10.10 10.44 -21.88
N VAL A 254 -11.19 11.14 -21.62
CA VAL A 254 -11.25 12.59 -21.68
C VAL A 254 -11.19 13.15 -20.27
N LEU A 255 -10.03 13.65 -19.86
CA LEU A 255 -9.84 14.34 -18.59
C LEU A 255 -10.01 15.86 -18.78
N PRO A 256 -10.25 16.65 -17.72
CA PRO A 256 -10.44 18.09 -17.83
C PRO A 256 -9.31 18.82 -18.57
N ASP A 257 -8.05 18.42 -18.36
CA ASP A 257 -6.83 19.07 -18.85
C ASP A 257 -6.14 18.33 -20.00
N ARG A 258 -6.52 17.06 -20.30
CA ARG A 258 -5.82 16.20 -21.28
C ARG A 258 -6.72 15.12 -21.85
N LEU A 259 -6.24 14.48 -22.92
CA LEU A 259 -6.75 13.21 -23.44
C LEU A 259 -5.73 12.11 -23.16
N LEU A 260 -6.20 10.94 -22.75
CA LEU A 260 -5.39 9.73 -22.64
C LEU A 260 -5.82 8.77 -23.73
N LEU A 261 -4.89 8.43 -24.61
CA LEU A 261 -5.08 7.48 -25.70
C LEU A 261 -4.35 6.18 -25.35
N TYR A 262 -5.09 5.14 -25.11
CA TYR A 262 -4.56 3.80 -24.76
C TYR A 262 -4.24 3.05 -26.03
N THR A 263 -2.97 2.68 -26.22
CA THR A 263 -2.44 2.13 -27.49
C THR A 263 -1.30 1.15 -27.24
N GLN A 264 -0.98 0.34 -28.25
CA GLN A 264 0.18 -0.55 -28.22
C GLN A 264 1.48 0.16 -28.62
N ASP A 265 1.38 1.28 -29.37
CA ASP A 265 2.53 2.06 -29.87
C ASP A 265 2.15 3.55 -29.84
N GLY A 266 2.63 4.25 -28.83
CA GLY A 266 2.29 5.66 -28.60
C GLY A 266 2.89 6.60 -29.63
N GLU A 267 4.12 6.34 -30.08
CA GLU A 267 4.78 7.16 -31.08
C GLU A 267 4.08 7.05 -32.44
N HIS A 268 3.74 5.84 -32.87
CA HIS A 268 2.98 5.62 -34.09
C HIS A 268 1.58 6.29 -34.01
N THR A 269 0.94 6.19 -32.86
CA THR A 269 -0.37 6.84 -32.61
C THR A 269 -0.24 8.35 -32.68
N LEU A 270 0.81 8.94 -32.12
CA LEU A 270 1.09 10.38 -32.17
C LEU A 270 1.28 10.84 -33.64
N GLY A 271 2.03 10.07 -34.44
CA GLY A 271 2.21 10.32 -35.86
C GLY A 271 0.86 10.43 -36.59
N LYS A 272 -0.05 9.46 -36.39
CA LYS A 272 -1.39 9.45 -36.97
C LYS A 272 -2.25 10.64 -36.54
N VAL A 273 -2.14 11.06 -35.28
CA VAL A 273 -2.84 12.23 -34.73
C VAL A 273 -2.37 13.49 -35.43
N HIS A 274 -1.05 13.65 -35.65
CA HIS A 274 -0.49 14.79 -36.39
C HIS A 274 -0.90 14.77 -37.88
N GLU A 275 -0.86 13.61 -38.55
CA GLU A 275 -1.32 13.46 -39.94
C GLU A 275 -2.80 13.83 -40.11
N ALA A 276 -3.61 13.62 -39.08
CA ALA A 276 -5.01 14.05 -39.06
C ALA A 276 -5.20 15.55 -38.81
N GLY A 277 -4.11 16.34 -38.72
CA GLY A 277 -4.14 17.79 -38.52
C GLY A 277 -4.35 18.23 -37.07
N VAL A 278 -4.30 17.31 -36.11
CA VAL A 278 -4.44 17.62 -34.69
C VAL A 278 -3.07 17.96 -34.11
N GLN A 279 -2.97 19.18 -33.53
CA GLN A 279 -1.71 19.66 -32.94
C GLN A 279 -1.92 19.94 -31.44
N PRO A 280 -1.52 19.02 -30.56
CA PRO A 280 -1.55 19.27 -29.11
C PRO A 280 -0.46 20.26 -28.70
N VAL A 281 -0.67 20.98 -27.61
CA VAL A 281 0.35 21.85 -27.01
C VAL A 281 1.48 21.04 -26.41
N GLN A 282 1.14 19.86 -25.86
CA GLN A 282 2.10 18.92 -25.30
C GLN A 282 1.65 17.48 -25.57
N SER A 283 2.59 16.63 -25.92
CA SER A 283 2.41 15.17 -26.02
C SER A 283 3.41 14.46 -25.14
N LEU A 284 2.98 13.35 -24.53
CA LEU A 284 3.84 12.46 -23.73
C LEU A 284 3.43 11.01 -24.00
N VAL A 285 4.37 10.20 -24.45
CA VAL A 285 4.22 8.74 -24.51
C VAL A 285 4.81 8.15 -23.24
N ARG A 286 4.02 7.37 -22.51
CA ARG A 286 4.46 6.66 -21.31
C ARG A 286 3.98 5.21 -21.30
N ARG A 287 4.60 4.38 -20.51
CA ARG A 287 4.07 3.04 -20.19
C ARG A 287 2.78 3.18 -19.37
N SER A 288 1.91 2.21 -19.54
CA SER A 288 0.74 2.05 -18.67
C SER A 288 1.17 1.71 -17.24
N SER A 289 0.39 2.16 -16.28
CA SER A 289 0.61 2.00 -14.84
C SER A 289 -0.62 1.41 -14.13
N LEU A 290 -0.51 1.12 -12.84
CA LEU A 290 -1.68 0.73 -12.03
C LEU A 290 -2.74 1.84 -11.95
N GLU A 291 -2.38 3.11 -12.16
CA GLU A 291 -3.36 4.20 -12.27
C GLU A 291 -4.33 3.97 -13.42
N ASP A 292 -3.82 3.57 -14.59
CA ASP A 292 -4.63 3.24 -15.77
C ASP A 292 -5.53 2.02 -15.55
N VAL A 293 -5.05 1.04 -14.80
CA VAL A 293 -5.84 -0.13 -14.37
C VAL A 293 -6.97 0.30 -13.46
N PHE A 294 -6.65 1.13 -12.47
CA PHE A 294 -7.63 1.60 -11.48
C PHE A 294 -8.75 2.41 -12.13
N LEU A 295 -8.39 3.37 -12.99
CA LEU A 295 -9.34 4.16 -13.79
C LEU A 295 -10.29 3.26 -14.59
N LYS A 296 -9.76 2.21 -15.23
CA LYS A 296 -10.58 1.27 -15.99
C LYS A 296 -11.54 0.45 -15.12
N LEU A 297 -11.08 -0.01 -13.95
CA LEU A 297 -11.88 -0.89 -13.08
C LEU A 297 -12.96 -0.14 -12.31
N THR A 298 -12.70 1.10 -11.91
CA THR A 298 -13.60 1.86 -11.01
C THR A 298 -14.31 3.02 -11.70
N GLY A 299 -13.83 3.44 -12.88
CA GLY A 299 -14.37 4.60 -13.62
C GLY A 299 -14.09 5.95 -12.95
N ARG A 300 -13.20 6.00 -11.96
CA ARG A 300 -12.85 7.22 -11.21
C ARG A 300 -11.37 7.25 -10.86
N THR A 301 -10.84 8.46 -10.66
CA THR A 301 -9.50 8.66 -10.09
C THR A 301 -9.52 8.43 -8.58
N LEU A 302 -8.38 8.07 -7.96
CA LEU A 302 -8.29 7.92 -6.49
C LEU A 302 -8.32 9.26 -5.73
N VAL A 303 -8.41 10.37 -6.43
CA VAL A 303 -8.30 11.74 -5.88
C VAL A 303 -9.66 12.32 -5.48
N ASP A 304 -10.74 11.55 -5.53
CA ASP A 304 -12.09 11.96 -5.11
C ASP A 304 -12.45 11.42 -3.72
#